data_f723b06af40468fc685feb4247f66c99
#
_entry.id   f723b06af40468fc685feb4247f66c99
#
_cell.length_a   1.000
_cell.length_b   1.000
_cell.length_c   1.000
_cell.angle_alpha   90.00
_cell.angle_beta   90.00
_cell.angle_gamma   90.00
#
_symmetry.space_group_name_H-M   'P 1'
#
loop_
_entity.id
_entity.type
_entity.pdbx_description
1 polymer ?
#
loop_
_entity_poly.entity_id
_entity_poly.type
_entity_poly.pdbx_seq_one_letter_code
_entity_poly.pdbx_strand_id
1 'polypeptide(L)'
;MIIHRRRILQGIGAAAGVAAFGGPAIAQAKAKVRVGYLHTLAVDGQMWLANHLDAFGKNGIEPEFREFQTGLELFQAMIGGSIDVLSTGAVISNFPARGQGKMFLANAVEFATAQLWVRDDQGIKSFADLKGKRIATTAGTTAHVFLNTALRANGLAASDIELLNQRMPDAVTAFISGAVPAVALWVPFNITVRDKVPGAKKLVDASAYYPQAAIMSGWATSTDFHTKNRDVLVRLVRAWSAGNDMLTAKTDEALEILQKKHYPQVPLADFKEQFAAQKVFPGAEWRKLFADGTVTKWLQQVTDFFAVVGNIANPIPASQYFDPSIYMDATKA
;
A
#
# COMPACT_ATOMS: atom_id res chain seq x y z
N MET A 1 21.30 -82.67 45.04
CA MET A 1 20.89 -83.73 44.11
C MET A 1 20.44 -83.04 42.83
N ILE A 2 21.36 -82.71 41.87
CA ILE A 2 21.54 -83.47 40.65
C ILE A 2 20.21 -83.53 39.87
N ILE A 3 20.05 -82.98 38.63
CA ILE A 3 20.64 -83.20 37.31
C ILE A 3 20.00 -82.25 36.34
N HIS A 4 20.75 -81.46 35.54
CA HIS A 4 20.95 -81.39 34.10
C HIS A 4 19.79 -81.69 33.13
N ARG A 5 19.59 -80.83 32.15
CA ARG A 5 19.82 -80.92 30.68
C ARG A 5 19.02 -79.84 29.98
N ARG A 6 19.66 -78.87 29.32
CA ARG A 6 20.23 -78.72 27.96
C ARG A 6 19.30 -79.07 26.79
N ARG A 7 19.24 -78.12 25.91
CA ARG A 7 19.02 -78.14 24.44
C ARG A 7 17.56 -77.88 24.01
N ILE A 8 17.25 -77.13 22.90
CA ILE A 8 17.97 -76.72 21.69
C ILE A 8 17.12 -75.61 21.02
N LEU A 9 17.79 -74.56 20.49
CA LEU A 9 17.58 -73.76 19.28
C LEU A 9 16.39 -74.10 18.36
N GLN A 10 15.70 -73.04 17.94
CA GLN A 10 15.39 -72.60 16.57
C GLN A 10 14.43 -71.42 16.73
N GLY A 11 14.73 -70.20 16.40
CA GLY A 11 14.97 -69.51 15.20
C GLY A 11 13.69 -69.21 14.41
N ILE A 12 12.94 -68.10 14.79
CA ILE A 12 12.01 -67.45 13.85
C ILE A 12 12.26 -65.95 13.99
N GLY A 13 12.84 -65.39 12.91
CA GLY A 13 12.99 -63.95 12.76
C GLY A 13 11.63 -63.28 12.55
N ALA A 14 11.22 -62.48 13.52
CA ALA A 14 10.12 -61.53 13.33
C ALA A 14 10.70 -60.20 12.84
N ALA A 15 10.54 -59.90 11.56
CA ALA A 15 10.78 -58.60 11.02
C ALA A 15 9.80 -57.62 11.69
N ALA A 16 10.33 -56.82 12.61
CA ALA A 16 9.59 -55.68 13.17
C ALA A 16 9.53 -54.58 12.08
N GLY A 17 8.43 -54.62 11.35
CA GLY A 17 8.05 -53.48 10.49
C GLY A 17 7.84 -52.25 11.38
N VAL A 18 8.74 -51.30 11.30
CA VAL A 18 8.53 -49.95 11.87
C VAL A 18 7.41 -49.31 11.06
N ALA A 19 6.18 -49.45 11.52
CA ALA A 19 5.09 -48.61 11.08
C ALA A 19 5.40 -47.19 11.56
N ALA A 20 5.93 -46.36 10.65
CA ALA A 20 5.97 -44.94 10.87
C ALA A 20 4.54 -44.44 10.99
N PHE A 21 4.04 -44.35 12.22
CA PHE A 21 2.87 -43.55 12.51
C PHE A 21 3.22 -42.12 12.19
N GLY A 22 2.88 -41.71 10.96
CA GLY A 22 2.75 -40.28 10.62
C GLY A 22 1.69 -39.73 11.58
N GLY A 23 2.14 -39.11 12.66
CA GLY A 23 1.24 -38.37 13.55
C GLY A 23 0.44 -37.38 12.69
N PRO A 24 -0.83 -37.11 13.04
CA PRO A 24 -1.58 -36.10 12.31
C PRO A 24 -0.74 -34.82 12.29
N ALA A 25 -0.45 -34.33 11.10
CA ALA A 25 0.14 -33.00 10.95
C ALA A 25 -0.80 -32.06 11.70
N ILE A 26 -0.40 -31.59 12.88
CA ILE A 26 -1.12 -30.54 13.60
C ILE A 26 -1.13 -29.39 12.67
N ALA A 27 -2.27 -29.13 12.03
CA ALA A 27 -2.45 -27.96 11.18
C ALA A 27 -2.12 -26.76 12.06
N GLN A 28 -0.98 -26.13 11.80
CA GLN A 28 -0.54 -24.97 12.57
C GLN A 28 -1.65 -23.92 12.46
N ALA A 29 -2.18 -23.48 13.60
CA ALA A 29 -3.25 -22.48 13.62
C ALA A 29 -2.83 -21.26 12.80
N LYS A 30 -3.72 -20.80 11.92
CA LYS A 30 -3.45 -19.63 11.08
C LYS A 30 -3.17 -18.42 11.96
N ALA A 31 -2.17 -17.62 11.58
CA ALA A 31 -1.91 -16.37 12.26
C ALA A 31 -3.01 -15.37 11.93
N LYS A 32 -3.73 -14.89 12.94
CA LYS A 32 -4.71 -13.80 12.77
C LYS A 32 -3.95 -12.49 12.61
N VAL A 33 -4.29 -11.72 11.56
CA VAL A 33 -3.65 -10.45 11.26
C VAL A 33 -4.72 -9.41 10.94
N ARG A 34 -4.78 -8.33 11.73
CA ARG A 34 -5.68 -7.21 11.50
C ARG A 34 -5.04 -6.26 10.49
N VAL A 35 -5.66 -6.19 9.31
CA VAL A 35 -5.14 -5.46 8.14
C VAL A 35 -5.97 -4.21 7.93
N GLY A 36 -5.39 -3.05 8.16
CA GLY A 36 -5.99 -1.77 7.80
C GLY A 36 -5.69 -1.39 6.36
N TYR A 37 -6.66 -0.84 5.64
CA TYR A 37 -6.47 -0.45 4.24
C TYR A 37 -7.33 0.77 3.86
N LEU A 38 -6.93 1.44 2.78
CA LEU A 38 -7.78 2.39 2.06
C LEU A 38 -8.43 1.67 0.89
N HIS A 39 -9.73 1.91 0.68
CA HIS A 39 -10.44 1.31 -0.45
C HIS A 39 -10.15 2.08 -1.74
N THR A 40 -8.91 1.92 -2.22
CA THR A 40 -8.42 2.45 -3.51
C THR A 40 -7.55 1.41 -4.18
N LEU A 41 -7.71 1.25 -5.50
CA LEU A 41 -7.05 0.19 -6.29
C LEU A 41 -5.51 0.18 -6.13
N ALA A 42 -4.88 1.37 -6.01
CA ALA A 42 -3.43 1.50 -5.83
C ALA A 42 -2.92 1.00 -4.46
N VAL A 43 -3.82 0.74 -3.53
CA VAL A 43 -3.50 0.36 -2.14
C VAL A 43 -3.97 -1.06 -1.85
N ASP A 44 -5.16 -1.46 -2.34
CA ASP A 44 -5.82 -2.70 -1.95
C ASP A 44 -5.97 -3.75 -3.08
N GLY A 45 -5.68 -3.40 -4.33
CA GLY A 45 -5.93 -4.28 -5.47
C GLY A 45 -5.25 -5.65 -5.36
N GLN A 46 -3.95 -5.68 -5.08
CA GLN A 46 -3.20 -6.93 -4.92
C GLN A 46 -3.69 -7.72 -3.68
N MET A 47 -4.08 -7.02 -2.62
CA MET A 47 -4.63 -7.62 -1.40
C MET A 47 -5.93 -8.39 -1.68
N TRP A 48 -6.86 -7.78 -2.42
CA TRP A 48 -8.13 -8.42 -2.77
C TRP A 48 -7.95 -9.58 -3.74
N LEU A 49 -7.00 -9.49 -4.67
CA LEU A 49 -6.65 -10.63 -5.53
C LEU A 49 -5.99 -11.76 -4.73
N ALA A 50 -5.10 -11.46 -3.80
CA ALA A 50 -4.53 -12.46 -2.89
C ALA A 50 -5.62 -13.17 -2.07
N ASN A 51 -6.60 -12.40 -1.58
CA ASN A 51 -7.76 -12.95 -0.87
C ASN A 51 -8.63 -13.82 -1.78
N HIS A 52 -8.88 -13.37 -3.02
CA HIS A 52 -9.63 -14.14 -4.02
C HIS A 52 -8.98 -15.49 -4.35
N LEU A 53 -7.65 -15.55 -4.39
CA LEU A 53 -6.86 -16.76 -4.66
C LEU A 53 -6.70 -17.66 -3.42
N ASP A 54 -7.28 -17.30 -2.26
CA ASP A 54 -7.00 -17.91 -0.95
C ASP A 54 -5.49 -17.93 -0.63
N ALA A 55 -4.74 -16.97 -1.14
CA ALA A 55 -3.29 -16.95 -0.94
C ALA A 55 -2.92 -16.70 0.53
N PHE A 56 -3.71 -15.92 1.27
CA PHE A 56 -3.51 -15.75 2.71
C PHE A 56 -3.67 -17.07 3.45
N GLY A 57 -4.79 -17.79 3.23
CA GLY A 57 -5.05 -19.08 3.86
C GLY A 57 -3.98 -20.13 3.55
N LYS A 58 -3.53 -20.20 2.29
CA LYS A 58 -2.44 -21.08 1.84
C LYS A 58 -1.10 -20.77 2.50
N ASN A 59 -0.89 -19.52 2.93
CA ASN A 59 0.30 -19.08 3.65
C ASN A 59 0.09 -19.06 5.18
N GLY A 60 -0.97 -19.69 5.71
CA GLY A 60 -1.22 -19.77 7.13
C GLY A 60 -1.57 -18.43 7.78
N ILE A 61 -2.20 -17.52 7.02
CA ILE A 61 -2.71 -16.24 7.51
C ILE A 61 -4.23 -16.25 7.48
N GLU A 62 -4.83 -15.69 8.52
CA GLU A 62 -6.26 -15.36 8.61
C GLU A 62 -6.40 -13.84 8.72
N PRO A 63 -6.62 -13.12 7.61
CA PRO A 63 -6.68 -11.66 7.63
C PRO A 63 -8.03 -11.18 8.14
N GLU A 64 -8.02 -10.14 8.99
CA GLU A 64 -9.19 -9.35 9.38
C GLU A 64 -9.06 -7.96 8.75
N PHE A 65 -9.81 -7.70 7.69
CA PHE A 65 -9.72 -6.45 6.93
C PHE A 65 -10.55 -5.34 7.59
N ARG A 66 -9.94 -4.14 7.73
CA ARG A 66 -10.58 -2.92 8.28
C ARG A 66 -10.32 -1.74 7.35
N GLU A 67 -11.41 -1.17 6.85
CA GLU A 67 -11.36 0.00 5.97
C GLU A 67 -11.24 1.29 6.75
N PHE A 68 -10.44 2.24 6.21
CA PHE A 68 -10.25 3.59 6.71
C PHE A 68 -10.35 4.60 5.57
N GLN A 69 -10.56 5.88 5.91
CA GLN A 69 -10.73 6.92 4.91
C GLN A 69 -9.43 7.65 4.56
N THR A 70 -8.45 7.65 5.46
CA THR A 70 -7.15 8.30 5.26
C THR A 70 -6.00 7.47 5.81
N GLY A 71 -4.80 7.62 5.21
CA GLY A 71 -3.59 6.99 5.71
C GLY A 71 -3.18 7.48 7.11
N LEU A 72 -3.59 8.69 7.48
CA LEU A 72 -3.35 9.22 8.83
C LEU A 72 -4.13 8.42 9.87
N GLU A 73 -5.41 8.13 9.61
CA GLU A 73 -6.24 7.28 10.48
C GLU A 73 -5.67 5.87 10.61
N LEU A 74 -5.15 5.29 9.50
CA LEU A 74 -4.49 3.99 9.51
C LEU A 74 -3.30 3.94 10.47
N PHE A 75 -2.40 4.92 10.40
CA PHE A 75 -1.26 4.99 11.30
C PHE A 75 -1.67 5.22 12.75
N GLN A 76 -2.68 6.04 13.01
CA GLN A 76 -3.24 6.22 14.36
C GLN A 76 -3.82 4.91 14.89
N ALA A 77 -4.54 4.15 14.06
CA ALA A 77 -5.10 2.84 14.42
C ALA A 77 -4.00 1.81 14.72
N MET A 78 -2.91 1.80 13.94
CA MET A 78 -1.74 0.95 14.17
C MET A 78 -1.03 1.32 15.47
N ILE A 79 -0.78 2.60 15.71
CA ILE A 79 -0.12 3.10 16.93
C ILE A 79 -0.99 2.77 18.16
N GLY A 80 -2.31 2.90 18.04
CA GLY A 80 -3.28 2.52 19.07
C GLY A 80 -3.48 1.01 19.24
N GLY A 81 -2.82 0.17 18.42
CA GLY A 81 -2.88 -1.29 18.53
C GLY A 81 -4.18 -1.92 18.03
N SER A 82 -5.03 -1.20 17.29
CA SER A 82 -6.26 -1.75 16.74
C SER A 82 -6.06 -2.50 15.42
N ILE A 83 -4.97 -2.26 14.69
CA ILE A 83 -4.53 -3.03 13.53
C ILE A 83 -3.05 -3.41 13.67
N ASP A 84 -2.64 -4.48 12.99
CA ASP A 84 -1.28 -5.02 13.05
C ASP A 84 -0.42 -4.54 11.88
N VAL A 85 -1.02 -4.49 10.70
CA VAL A 85 -0.40 -4.01 9.46
C VAL A 85 -1.36 -3.07 8.74
N LEU A 86 -0.82 -2.21 7.89
CA LEU A 86 -1.61 -1.29 7.09
C LEU A 86 -1.09 -1.19 5.66
N SER A 87 -1.98 -0.84 4.71
CA SER A 87 -1.64 -0.47 3.34
C SER A 87 -2.16 0.94 3.04
N THR A 88 -1.28 1.82 2.54
CA THR A 88 -1.60 3.23 2.27
C THR A 88 -0.67 3.83 1.21
N GLY A 89 -0.95 5.06 0.79
CA GLY A 89 -0.11 5.87 -0.10
C GLY A 89 1.08 6.52 0.62
N ALA A 90 1.48 7.72 0.20
CA ALA A 90 2.69 8.44 0.66
C ALA A 90 2.87 8.55 2.18
N VAL A 91 1.79 8.38 2.95
CA VAL A 91 1.83 8.40 4.43
C VAL A 91 2.78 7.34 5.00
N ILE A 92 3.10 6.27 4.22
CA ILE A 92 4.13 5.28 4.59
C ILE A 92 5.53 5.86 4.79
N SER A 93 5.77 7.09 4.31
CA SER A 93 7.04 7.82 4.56
C SER A 93 6.90 8.90 5.64
N ASN A 94 5.69 9.31 6.01
CA ASN A 94 5.46 10.37 6.99
C ASN A 94 5.69 9.88 8.43
N PHE A 95 4.95 8.87 8.85
CA PHE A 95 5.02 8.32 10.21
C PHE A 95 6.33 7.56 10.47
N PRO A 96 6.83 6.71 9.56
CA PRO A 96 8.12 6.06 9.74
C PRO A 96 9.30 7.05 9.83
N ALA A 97 9.26 8.18 9.12
CA ALA A 97 10.26 9.25 9.28
C ALA A 97 10.30 9.83 10.71
N ARG A 98 9.23 9.68 11.47
CA ARG A 98 9.11 10.06 12.89
C ARG A 98 9.41 8.91 13.85
N GLY A 99 9.86 7.76 13.37
CA GLY A 99 10.07 6.55 14.17
C GLY A 99 8.81 5.76 14.48
N GLN A 100 7.69 6.09 13.84
CA GLN A 100 6.39 5.50 14.12
C GLN A 100 6.04 4.40 13.10
N GLY A 101 6.81 3.32 13.12
CA GLY A 101 6.58 2.15 12.29
C GLY A 101 7.70 1.82 11.31
N LYS A 102 7.55 0.70 10.63
CA LYS A 102 8.44 0.16 9.60
C LYS A 102 7.66 -0.16 8.34
N MET A 103 8.16 0.22 7.18
CA MET A 103 7.65 -0.21 5.90
C MET A 103 8.36 -1.51 5.48
N PHE A 104 7.62 -2.47 4.92
CA PHE A 104 8.16 -3.77 4.51
C PHE A 104 7.80 -4.20 3.10
N LEU A 105 6.88 -3.48 2.41
CA LEU A 105 6.42 -3.82 1.07
C LEU A 105 6.00 -2.55 0.32
N ALA A 106 6.33 -2.45 -0.97
CA ALA A 106 5.78 -1.46 -1.90
C ALA A 106 4.71 -2.11 -2.78
N ASN A 107 3.57 -1.43 -2.97
CA ASN A 107 2.47 -1.90 -3.82
C ASN A 107 2.61 -1.40 -5.27
N ALA A 108 2.75 -0.08 -5.41
CA ALA A 108 2.74 0.61 -6.70
C ALA A 108 3.45 1.96 -6.60
N VAL A 109 3.81 2.50 -7.76
CA VAL A 109 4.04 3.95 -7.90
C VAL A 109 2.70 4.61 -8.21
N GLU A 110 2.35 5.62 -7.44
CA GLU A 110 1.16 6.44 -7.64
C GLU A 110 1.38 7.41 -8.81
N PHE A 111 1.46 6.85 -10.04
CA PHE A 111 1.97 7.49 -11.25
C PHE A 111 1.13 8.71 -11.68
N ALA A 112 -0.19 8.57 -11.78
CA ALA A 112 -1.14 9.64 -12.12
C ALA A 112 -2.32 9.68 -11.13
N THR A 113 -2.17 9.02 -9.97
CA THR A 113 -3.24 8.91 -8.99
C THR A 113 -3.52 10.22 -8.28
N ALA A 114 -2.48 11.00 -8.01
CA ALA A 114 -2.62 12.32 -7.41
C ALA A 114 -2.84 13.38 -8.51
N GLN A 115 -3.87 14.19 -8.35
CA GLN A 115 -4.35 15.11 -9.37
C GLN A 115 -4.72 16.47 -8.77
N LEU A 116 -4.45 17.55 -9.52
CA LEU A 116 -4.90 18.89 -9.22
C LEU A 116 -6.06 19.26 -10.16
N TRP A 117 -7.23 19.45 -9.59
CA TRP A 117 -8.44 19.86 -10.30
C TRP A 117 -8.77 21.30 -9.99
N VAL A 118 -9.21 22.03 -11.01
CA VAL A 118 -9.49 23.46 -10.95
C VAL A 118 -10.85 23.80 -11.55
N ARG A 119 -11.40 24.92 -11.14
CA ARG A 119 -12.68 25.46 -11.62
C ARG A 119 -12.43 26.59 -12.62
N ASP A 120 -12.75 26.35 -13.90
CA ASP A 120 -12.66 27.36 -14.96
C ASP A 120 -13.67 28.51 -14.74
N ASP A 121 -14.84 28.20 -14.19
CA ASP A 121 -15.88 29.17 -13.82
C ASP A 121 -15.46 30.10 -12.66
N GLN A 122 -14.37 29.79 -11.95
CA GLN A 122 -13.73 30.66 -10.94
C GLN A 122 -12.41 31.26 -11.43
N GLY A 123 -12.16 31.21 -12.73
CA GLY A 123 -11.04 31.89 -13.39
C GLY A 123 -9.70 31.19 -13.26
N ILE A 124 -9.67 29.90 -12.88
CA ILE A 124 -8.40 29.14 -12.78
C ILE A 124 -8.17 28.38 -14.08
N LYS A 125 -7.16 28.80 -14.85
CA LYS A 125 -6.78 28.16 -16.13
C LYS A 125 -5.32 27.70 -16.16
N SER A 126 -4.50 28.21 -15.25
CA SER A 126 -3.06 27.95 -15.18
C SER A 126 -2.57 27.94 -13.74
N PHE A 127 -1.32 27.54 -13.52
CA PHE A 127 -0.68 27.64 -12.21
C PHE A 127 -0.56 29.09 -11.70
N ALA A 128 -0.37 30.06 -12.59
CA ALA A 128 -0.28 31.47 -12.21
C ALA A 128 -1.56 31.97 -11.53
N ASP A 129 -2.72 31.46 -11.95
CA ASP A 129 -4.02 31.83 -11.40
C ASP A 129 -4.27 31.28 -9.98
N LEU A 130 -3.44 30.31 -9.55
CA LEU A 130 -3.52 29.73 -8.19
C LEU A 130 -2.96 30.64 -7.12
N LYS A 131 -2.18 31.67 -7.48
CA LYS A 131 -1.56 32.58 -6.51
C LYS A 131 -2.63 33.32 -5.68
N GLY A 132 -2.50 33.21 -4.35
CA GLY A 132 -3.46 33.76 -3.40
C GLY A 132 -4.80 33.02 -3.32
N LYS A 133 -4.94 31.85 -3.99
CA LYS A 133 -6.18 31.07 -3.97
C LYS A 133 -6.15 29.99 -2.90
N ARG A 134 -7.36 29.61 -2.44
CA ARG A 134 -7.53 28.46 -1.56
C ARG A 134 -7.51 27.17 -2.36
N ILE A 135 -6.72 26.23 -1.92
CA ILE A 135 -6.66 24.86 -2.48
C ILE A 135 -6.97 23.88 -1.38
N ALA A 136 -8.05 23.10 -1.54
CA ALA A 136 -8.40 22.07 -0.57
C ALA A 136 -7.58 20.80 -0.81
N THR A 137 -7.11 20.17 0.24
CA THR A 137 -6.48 18.85 0.24
C THR A 137 -6.37 18.30 1.65
N THR A 138 -5.95 17.03 1.80
CA THR A 138 -5.59 16.46 3.10
C THR A 138 -4.09 16.62 3.32
N ALA A 139 -3.70 17.49 4.24
CA ALA A 139 -2.30 17.71 4.56
C ALA A 139 -1.62 16.45 5.08
N GLY A 140 -0.34 16.27 4.72
CA GLY A 140 0.44 15.10 5.14
C GLY A 140 0.16 13.80 4.39
N THR A 141 -0.50 13.86 3.23
CA THR A 141 -0.86 12.70 2.39
C THR A 141 -0.28 12.80 0.98
N THR A 142 -0.53 11.80 0.14
CA THR A 142 -0.16 11.73 -1.29
C THR A 142 -0.52 13.02 -2.05
N ALA A 143 -1.75 13.52 -1.88
CA ALA A 143 -2.20 14.71 -2.56
C ALA A 143 -1.42 15.97 -2.13
N HIS A 144 -1.01 16.05 -0.86
CA HIS A 144 -0.20 17.15 -0.38
C HIS A 144 1.25 17.12 -0.91
N VAL A 145 1.88 15.92 -0.92
CA VAL A 145 3.19 15.70 -1.55
C VAL A 145 3.17 16.14 -3.01
N PHE A 146 2.17 15.66 -3.74
CA PHE A 146 1.97 15.98 -5.15
C PHE A 146 1.74 17.48 -5.36
N LEU A 147 0.83 18.12 -4.61
CA LEU A 147 0.53 19.55 -4.73
C LEU A 147 1.79 20.41 -4.57
N ASN A 148 2.59 20.13 -3.55
CA ASN A 148 3.85 20.85 -3.34
C ASN A 148 4.83 20.65 -4.50
N THR A 149 4.96 19.44 -5.01
CA THR A 149 5.78 19.12 -6.17
C THR A 149 5.30 19.92 -7.39
N ALA A 150 3.99 19.93 -7.64
CA ALA A 150 3.38 20.64 -8.75
C ALA A 150 3.57 22.17 -8.66
N LEU A 151 3.34 22.75 -7.48
CA LEU A 151 3.56 24.18 -7.25
C LEU A 151 5.01 24.57 -7.53
N ARG A 152 5.98 23.87 -6.93
CA ARG A 152 7.41 24.16 -7.09
C ARG A 152 7.87 24.02 -8.54
N ALA A 153 7.44 22.97 -9.24
CA ALA A 153 7.78 22.76 -10.65
C ALA A 153 7.24 23.87 -11.57
N ASN A 154 6.22 24.61 -11.12
CA ASN A 154 5.61 25.72 -11.85
C ASN A 154 5.92 27.10 -11.23
N GLY A 155 6.99 27.20 -10.43
CA GLY A 155 7.51 28.47 -9.91
C GLY A 155 6.69 29.06 -8.76
N LEU A 156 5.85 28.27 -8.08
CA LEU A 156 5.09 28.68 -6.91
C LEU A 156 5.65 28.01 -5.64
N ALA A 157 5.66 28.77 -4.55
CA ALA A 157 5.91 28.25 -3.21
C ALA A 157 4.59 27.81 -2.55
N ALA A 158 4.67 26.99 -1.51
CA ALA A 158 3.49 26.64 -0.70
C ALA A 158 2.84 27.87 -0.04
N SER A 159 3.64 28.91 0.25
CA SER A 159 3.18 30.20 0.78
C SER A 159 2.44 31.06 -0.22
N ASP A 160 2.50 30.76 -1.52
CA ASP A 160 1.77 31.49 -2.56
C ASP A 160 0.29 31.09 -2.63
N ILE A 161 -0.13 30.07 -1.90
CA ILE A 161 -1.53 29.60 -1.85
C ILE A 161 -2.02 29.52 -0.40
N GLU A 162 -3.32 29.49 -0.22
CA GLU A 162 -3.95 29.17 1.07
C GLU A 162 -4.36 27.70 1.08
N LEU A 163 -3.64 26.85 1.83
CA LEU A 163 -3.99 25.44 1.96
C LEU A 163 -5.17 25.26 2.90
N LEU A 164 -6.30 24.78 2.36
CA LEU A 164 -7.45 24.34 3.18
C LEU A 164 -7.28 22.86 3.51
N ASN A 165 -6.80 22.59 4.73
CA ASN A 165 -6.61 21.21 5.19
C ASN A 165 -7.94 20.59 5.64
N GLN A 166 -8.39 19.56 4.94
CA GLN A 166 -9.63 18.82 5.22
C GLN A 166 -9.40 17.31 4.95
N ARG A 167 -10.26 16.45 5.50
CA ARG A 167 -10.32 15.04 5.04
C ARG A 167 -10.70 15.02 3.56
N MET A 168 -10.20 14.06 2.81
CA MET A 168 -10.38 14.07 1.35
C MET A 168 -11.86 14.14 0.89
N PRO A 169 -12.81 13.39 1.48
CA PRO A 169 -14.21 13.53 1.13
C PRO A 169 -14.74 14.97 1.33
N ASP A 170 -14.29 15.64 2.40
CA ASP A 170 -14.72 17.01 2.74
C ASP A 170 -14.07 18.04 1.77
N ALA A 171 -12.79 17.83 1.42
CA ALA A 171 -12.08 18.65 0.43
C ALA A 171 -12.76 18.57 -0.95
N VAL A 172 -13.18 17.38 -1.36
CA VAL A 172 -13.94 17.16 -2.60
C VAL A 172 -15.31 17.83 -2.53
N THR A 173 -16.00 17.74 -1.39
CA THR A 173 -17.29 18.42 -1.18
C THR A 173 -17.14 19.95 -1.24
N ALA A 174 -16.08 20.51 -0.65
CA ALA A 174 -15.78 21.94 -0.72
C ALA A 174 -15.52 22.41 -2.17
N PHE A 175 -14.86 21.59 -2.97
CA PHE A 175 -14.65 21.88 -4.38
C PHE A 175 -15.95 21.80 -5.19
N ILE A 176 -16.77 20.75 -4.98
CA ILE A 176 -18.05 20.57 -5.66
C ILE A 176 -19.00 21.73 -5.38
N SER A 177 -19.09 22.18 -4.13
CA SER A 177 -19.94 23.31 -3.74
C SER A 177 -19.44 24.67 -4.24
N GLY A 178 -18.21 24.74 -4.78
CA GLY A 178 -17.58 26.01 -5.20
C GLY A 178 -16.98 26.83 -4.05
N ALA A 179 -16.89 26.27 -2.84
CA ALA A 179 -16.24 26.94 -1.71
C ALA A 179 -14.73 27.15 -1.91
N VAL A 180 -14.11 26.35 -2.75
CA VAL A 180 -12.72 26.49 -3.17
C VAL A 180 -12.58 26.34 -4.70
N PRO A 181 -11.70 27.13 -5.35
CA PRO A 181 -11.48 27.09 -6.80
C PRO A 181 -10.61 25.92 -7.26
N ALA A 182 -9.93 25.23 -6.34
CA ALA A 182 -9.03 24.13 -6.67
C ALA A 182 -9.02 23.06 -5.56
N VAL A 183 -8.78 21.81 -5.96
CA VAL A 183 -8.60 20.67 -5.05
C VAL A 183 -7.46 19.79 -5.54
N ALA A 184 -6.54 19.45 -4.65
CA ALA A 184 -5.58 18.38 -4.87
C ALA A 184 -6.12 17.11 -4.20
N LEU A 185 -6.30 16.06 -5.00
CA LEU A 185 -6.98 14.82 -4.60
C LEU A 185 -6.22 13.59 -5.12
N TRP A 186 -6.68 12.42 -4.75
CA TRP A 186 -6.26 11.15 -5.34
C TRP A 186 -7.46 10.40 -5.93
N VAL A 187 -7.19 9.51 -6.90
CA VAL A 187 -8.23 8.62 -7.45
C VAL A 187 -8.78 7.68 -6.36
N PRO A 188 -10.08 7.39 -6.31
CA PRO A 188 -11.10 7.64 -7.33
C PRO A 188 -11.90 8.96 -7.20
N PHE A 189 -11.52 9.88 -6.33
CA PHE A 189 -12.26 11.12 -6.10
C PHE A 189 -12.35 12.03 -7.35
N ASN A 190 -11.43 11.85 -8.30
CA ASN A 190 -11.47 12.51 -9.62
C ASN A 190 -12.77 12.22 -10.38
N ILE A 191 -13.29 11.00 -10.28
CA ILE A 191 -14.55 10.61 -10.94
C ILE A 191 -15.70 11.43 -10.36
N THR A 192 -15.79 11.52 -9.02
CA THR A 192 -16.83 12.32 -8.35
C THR A 192 -16.76 13.80 -8.76
N VAL A 193 -15.55 14.36 -8.86
CA VAL A 193 -15.34 15.74 -9.31
C VAL A 193 -15.76 15.91 -10.75
N ARG A 194 -15.33 15.05 -11.66
CA ARG A 194 -15.69 15.06 -13.07
C ARG A 194 -17.21 15.04 -13.28
N ASP A 195 -17.89 14.14 -12.54
CA ASP A 195 -19.32 13.89 -12.74
C ASP A 195 -20.21 14.96 -12.07
N LYS A 196 -19.73 15.60 -10.98
CA LYS A 196 -20.50 16.55 -10.20
C LYS A 196 -20.23 18.02 -10.54
N VAL A 197 -19.11 18.32 -11.21
CA VAL A 197 -18.72 19.68 -11.54
C VAL A 197 -18.47 19.79 -13.06
N PRO A 198 -19.51 20.03 -13.86
CA PRO A 198 -19.33 20.31 -15.29
C PRO A 198 -18.40 21.50 -15.48
N GLY A 199 -17.37 21.35 -16.30
CA GLY A 199 -16.32 22.38 -16.50
C GLY A 199 -15.16 22.36 -15.50
N ALA A 200 -15.15 21.46 -14.51
CA ALA A 200 -13.92 21.19 -13.78
C ALA A 200 -12.87 20.58 -14.70
N LYS A 201 -11.62 21.00 -14.55
CA LYS A 201 -10.51 20.53 -15.38
C LYS A 201 -9.38 19.99 -14.50
N LYS A 202 -8.83 18.86 -14.92
CA LYS A 202 -7.56 18.40 -14.37
C LYS A 202 -6.45 19.27 -14.92
N LEU A 203 -5.83 20.09 -14.08
CA LEU A 203 -4.72 20.97 -14.46
C LEU A 203 -3.45 20.17 -14.69
N VAL A 204 -3.16 19.20 -13.80
CA VAL A 204 -1.99 18.31 -13.88
C VAL A 204 -2.22 17.09 -13.00
N ASP A 205 -1.48 16.02 -13.23
CA ASP A 205 -1.37 14.87 -12.34
C ASP A 205 0.12 14.53 -12.08
N ALA A 206 0.36 13.59 -11.18
CA ALA A 206 1.69 13.24 -10.70
C ALA A 206 2.60 12.64 -11.79
N SER A 207 2.04 12.15 -12.90
CA SER A 207 2.84 11.58 -14.01
C SER A 207 3.76 12.60 -14.66
N ALA A 208 3.40 13.88 -14.61
CA ALA A 208 4.21 14.98 -15.14
C ALA A 208 5.58 15.12 -14.42
N TYR A 209 5.72 14.53 -13.24
CA TYR A 209 6.90 14.65 -12.38
C TYR A 209 7.64 13.31 -12.19
N TYR A 210 7.16 12.24 -12.79
CA TYR A 210 7.81 10.92 -12.74
C TYR A 210 8.94 10.85 -13.76
N PRO A 211 10.07 10.19 -13.47
CA PRO A 211 10.43 9.48 -12.25
C PRO A 211 11.11 10.34 -11.16
N GLN A 212 11.29 11.64 -11.40
CA GLN A 212 12.04 12.54 -10.52
C GLN A 212 11.34 12.74 -9.17
N ALA A 213 10.01 12.63 -9.14
CA ALA A 213 9.21 12.73 -7.93
C ALA A 213 8.20 11.56 -7.88
N ALA A 214 8.71 10.35 -7.65
CA ALA A 214 7.87 9.17 -7.51
C ALA A 214 7.22 9.10 -6.12
N ILE A 215 5.91 8.95 -6.09
CA ILE A 215 5.14 8.72 -4.87
C ILE A 215 4.80 7.24 -4.80
N MET A 216 5.02 6.62 -3.65
CA MET A 216 4.82 5.18 -3.46
C MET A 216 3.62 4.91 -2.56
N SER A 217 2.86 3.87 -2.89
CA SER A 217 2.00 3.16 -1.95
C SER A 217 2.69 1.91 -1.43
N GLY A 218 2.30 1.46 -0.24
CA GLY A 218 2.92 0.27 0.33
C GLY A 218 2.35 -0.12 1.69
N TRP A 219 3.00 -1.11 2.31
CA TRP A 219 2.60 -1.69 3.57
C TRP A 219 3.57 -1.35 4.69
N ALA A 220 3.00 -1.02 5.84
CA ALA A 220 3.76 -0.74 7.05
C ALA A 220 3.16 -1.48 8.25
N THR A 221 3.96 -1.56 9.32
CA THR A 221 3.60 -2.15 10.60
C THR A 221 4.32 -1.42 11.73
N SER A 222 3.93 -1.67 12.98
CA SER A 222 4.67 -1.14 14.13
C SER A 222 6.07 -1.76 14.24
N THR A 223 7.01 -1.05 14.82
CA THR A 223 8.38 -1.57 15.06
C THR A 223 8.37 -2.84 15.90
N ASP A 224 7.47 -2.91 16.89
CA ASP A 224 7.31 -4.08 17.75
C ASP A 224 6.78 -5.29 16.96
N PHE A 225 5.73 -5.13 16.18
CA PHE A 225 5.18 -6.22 15.36
C PHE A 225 6.20 -6.67 14.30
N HIS A 226 6.90 -5.73 13.65
CA HIS A 226 7.95 -6.04 12.69
C HIS A 226 9.03 -6.94 13.28
N THR A 227 9.50 -6.63 14.50
CA THR A 227 10.56 -7.38 15.16
C THR A 227 10.10 -8.76 15.63
N LYS A 228 8.88 -8.85 16.19
CA LYS A 228 8.37 -10.09 16.81
C LYS A 228 7.72 -11.05 15.82
N ASN A 229 7.23 -10.56 14.67
CA ASN A 229 6.40 -11.33 13.74
C ASN A 229 6.97 -11.32 12.31
N ARG A 230 8.28 -11.32 12.16
CA ARG A 230 8.93 -11.28 10.85
C ARG A 230 8.48 -12.41 9.93
N ASP A 231 8.29 -13.62 10.43
CA ASP A 231 7.77 -14.77 9.67
C ASP A 231 6.35 -14.53 9.15
N VAL A 232 5.49 -13.87 9.94
CA VAL A 232 4.14 -13.49 9.54
C VAL A 232 4.21 -12.47 8.39
N LEU A 233 5.09 -11.48 8.47
CA LEU A 233 5.28 -10.50 7.41
C LEU A 233 5.78 -11.15 6.11
N VAL A 234 6.72 -12.09 6.18
CA VAL A 234 7.21 -12.86 5.01
C VAL A 234 6.06 -13.64 4.36
N ARG A 235 5.23 -14.33 5.16
CA ARG A 235 4.04 -15.07 4.67
C ARG A 235 2.98 -14.14 4.07
N LEU A 236 2.77 -12.96 4.67
CA LEU A 236 1.89 -11.90 4.15
C LEU A 236 2.33 -11.41 2.78
N VAL A 237 3.63 -11.11 2.62
CA VAL A 237 4.20 -10.66 1.35
C VAL A 237 4.13 -11.77 0.31
N ARG A 238 4.34 -13.04 0.68
CA ARG A 238 4.17 -14.18 -0.24
C ARG A 238 2.72 -14.30 -0.74
N ALA A 239 1.75 -14.11 0.15
CA ALA A 239 0.34 -14.07 -0.26
C ALA A 239 0.05 -12.87 -1.18
N TRP A 240 0.53 -11.68 -0.83
CA TRP A 240 0.40 -10.48 -1.65
C TRP A 240 1.02 -10.69 -3.05
N SER A 241 2.19 -11.34 -3.13
CA SER A 241 2.89 -11.61 -4.41
C SER A 241 2.01 -12.41 -5.38
N ALA A 242 1.24 -13.39 -4.89
CA ALA A 242 0.30 -14.12 -5.75
C ALA A 242 -0.78 -13.21 -6.35
N GLY A 243 -1.28 -12.23 -5.58
CA GLY A 243 -2.20 -11.21 -6.07
C GLY A 243 -1.55 -10.27 -7.08
N ASN A 244 -0.31 -9.87 -6.83
CA ASN A 244 0.47 -9.03 -7.74
C ASN A 244 0.79 -9.75 -9.06
N ASP A 245 1.13 -11.03 -9.01
CA ASP A 245 1.40 -11.83 -10.20
C ASP A 245 0.13 -12.00 -11.06
N MET A 246 -1.03 -12.21 -10.45
CA MET A 246 -2.30 -12.21 -11.16
C MET A 246 -2.58 -10.86 -11.80
N LEU A 247 -2.41 -9.76 -11.06
CA LEU A 247 -2.67 -8.40 -11.55
C LEU A 247 -1.78 -8.02 -12.74
N THR A 248 -0.52 -8.46 -12.73
CA THR A 248 0.45 -8.11 -13.79
C THR A 248 0.45 -9.07 -14.97
N ALA A 249 0.17 -10.36 -14.75
CA ALA A 249 0.16 -11.36 -15.83
C ALA A 249 -1.19 -11.51 -16.52
N LYS A 250 -2.30 -11.20 -15.82
CA LYS A 250 -3.68 -11.36 -16.28
C LYS A 250 -4.52 -10.12 -15.97
N THR A 251 -4.03 -8.97 -16.37
CA THR A 251 -4.56 -7.65 -15.95
C THR A 251 -6.07 -7.52 -16.19
N ASP A 252 -6.58 -7.83 -17.39
CA ASP A 252 -8.01 -7.68 -17.68
C ASP A 252 -8.88 -8.58 -16.81
N GLU A 253 -8.50 -9.85 -16.63
CA GLU A 253 -9.19 -10.80 -15.74
C GLU A 253 -9.18 -10.31 -14.30
N ALA A 254 -8.02 -9.84 -13.83
CA ALA A 254 -7.85 -9.30 -12.47
C ALA A 254 -8.72 -8.07 -12.22
N LEU A 255 -8.75 -7.14 -13.17
CA LEU A 255 -9.58 -5.92 -13.06
C LEU A 255 -11.07 -6.24 -13.07
N GLU A 256 -11.53 -7.20 -13.88
CA GLU A 256 -12.92 -7.63 -13.86
C GLU A 256 -13.32 -8.28 -12.52
N ILE A 257 -12.45 -9.12 -11.95
CA ILE A 257 -12.70 -9.72 -10.64
C ILE A 257 -12.79 -8.66 -9.56
N LEU A 258 -11.82 -7.74 -9.53
CA LEU A 258 -11.79 -6.65 -8.56
C LEU A 258 -13.02 -5.76 -8.68
N GLN A 259 -13.35 -5.32 -9.90
CA GLN A 259 -14.49 -4.46 -10.15
C GLN A 259 -15.79 -5.13 -9.70
N LYS A 260 -16.04 -6.38 -10.12
CA LYS A 260 -17.30 -7.08 -9.80
C LYS A 260 -17.46 -7.38 -8.32
N LYS A 261 -16.38 -7.69 -7.60
CA LYS A 261 -16.43 -8.15 -6.20
C LYS A 261 -16.25 -7.05 -5.17
N HIS A 262 -15.42 -6.05 -5.49
CA HIS A 262 -14.99 -5.06 -4.50
C HIS A 262 -15.36 -3.63 -4.90
N TYR A 263 -15.57 -3.36 -6.19
CA TYR A 263 -15.88 -2.03 -6.73
C TYR A 263 -17.13 -2.03 -7.62
N PRO A 264 -18.24 -2.72 -7.26
CA PRO A 264 -19.39 -2.91 -8.17
C PRO A 264 -20.05 -1.59 -8.56
N GLN A 265 -19.88 -0.53 -7.77
CA GLN A 265 -20.44 0.80 -8.04
C GLN A 265 -19.62 1.61 -9.05
N VAL A 266 -18.39 1.16 -9.40
CA VAL A 266 -17.51 1.85 -10.35
C VAL A 266 -17.64 1.18 -11.72
N PRO A 267 -18.00 1.91 -12.79
CA PRO A 267 -18.00 1.35 -14.15
C PRO A 267 -16.63 0.77 -14.51
N LEU A 268 -16.60 -0.35 -15.22
CA LEU A 268 -15.35 -1.04 -15.56
C LEU A 268 -14.37 -0.14 -16.34
N ALA A 269 -14.89 0.74 -17.20
CA ALA A 269 -14.06 1.69 -17.94
C ALA A 269 -13.32 2.67 -17.00
N ASP A 270 -14.03 3.25 -16.03
CA ASP A 270 -13.45 4.14 -15.02
C ASP A 270 -12.49 3.37 -14.10
N PHE A 271 -12.78 2.11 -13.81
CA PHE A 271 -11.90 1.25 -13.02
C PHE A 271 -10.57 0.94 -13.74
N LYS A 272 -10.62 0.70 -15.06
CA LYS A 272 -9.43 0.56 -15.91
C LYS A 272 -8.63 1.86 -15.99
N GLU A 273 -9.30 3.02 -16.03
CA GLU A 273 -8.63 4.33 -15.95
C GLU A 273 -7.89 4.50 -14.62
N GLN A 274 -8.50 4.11 -13.51
CA GLN A 274 -7.84 4.12 -12.19
C GLN A 274 -6.60 3.20 -12.15
N PHE A 275 -6.68 2.04 -12.80
CA PHE A 275 -5.52 1.14 -12.91
C PHE A 275 -4.39 1.79 -13.73
N ALA A 276 -4.71 2.42 -14.86
CA ALA A 276 -3.73 3.11 -15.70
C ALA A 276 -3.05 4.30 -15.00
N ALA A 277 -3.68 4.83 -13.95
CA ALA A 277 -3.11 5.91 -13.14
C ALA A 277 -1.99 5.44 -12.20
N GLN A 278 -1.71 4.15 -12.08
CA GLN A 278 -0.64 3.61 -11.25
C GLN A 278 0.35 2.79 -12.08
N LYS A 279 1.57 2.61 -11.56
CA LYS A 279 2.55 1.65 -12.10
C LYS A 279 2.68 0.49 -11.13
N VAL A 280 2.29 -0.68 -11.58
CA VAL A 280 2.47 -1.95 -10.89
C VAL A 280 3.54 -2.74 -11.65
N PHE A 281 4.48 -3.33 -10.96
CA PHE A 281 5.58 -4.07 -11.57
C PHE A 281 5.44 -5.58 -11.34
N PRO A 282 5.81 -6.40 -12.32
CA PRO A 282 5.96 -7.85 -12.11
C PRO A 282 6.94 -8.17 -10.98
N GLY A 283 6.77 -9.32 -10.34
CA GLY A 283 7.59 -9.70 -9.19
C GLY A 283 9.10 -9.63 -9.42
N ALA A 284 9.57 -10.04 -10.61
CA ALA A 284 10.99 -9.96 -10.97
C ALA A 284 11.51 -8.50 -11.04
N GLU A 285 10.70 -7.58 -11.54
CA GLU A 285 11.05 -6.16 -11.60
C GLU A 285 11.05 -5.53 -10.20
N TRP A 286 10.05 -5.84 -9.36
CA TRP A 286 10.07 -5.44 -7.95
C TRP A 286 11.35 -5.89 -7.25
N ARG A 287 11.76 -7.17 -7.43
CA ARG A 287 13.02 -7.66 -6.85
C ARG A 287 14.23 -6.82 -7.25
N LYS A 288 14.32 -6.42 -8.54
CA LYS A 288 15.39 -5.55 -9.04
C LYS A 288 15.33 -4.18 -8.36
N LEU A 289 14.15 -3.53 -8.34
CA LEU A 289 13.96 -2.20 -7.76
C LEU A 289 14.23 -2.17 -6.24
N PHE A 290 13.96 -3.27 -5.53
CA PHE A 290 14.33 -3.42 -4.13
C PHE A 290 15.85 -3.62 -3.95
N ALA A 291 16.46 -4.48 -4.78
CA ALA A 291 17.87 -4.82 -4.66
C ALA A 291 18.82 -3.67 -5.01
N ASP A 292 18.48 -2.86 -6.03
CA ASP A 292 19.30 -1.74 -6.50
C ASP A 292 19.07 -0.43 -5.70
N GLY A 293 18.16 -0.45 -4.72
CA GLY A 293 17.85 0.68 -3.85
C GLY A 293 16.96 1.75 -4.47
N THR A 294 16.40 1.51 -5.66
CA THR A 294 15.50 2.48 -6.34
C THR A 294 14.28 2.80 -5.47
N VAL A 295 13.62 1.79 -4.89
CA VAL A 295 12.48 2.01 -3.98
C VAL A 295 12.89 2.85 -2.76
N THR A 296 14.04 2.57 -2.18
CA THR A 296 14.56 3.34 -1.04
C THR A 296 14.78 4.82 -1.40
N LYS A 297 15.30 5.09 -2.61
CA LYS A 297 15.48 6.47 -3.10
C LYS A 297 14.14 7.19 -3.29
N TRP A 298 13.15 6.54 -3.87
CA TRP A 298 11.80 7.12 -4.03
C TRP A 298 11.15 7.42 -2.67
N LEU A 299 11.27 6.51 -1.71
CA LEU A 299 10.79 6.74 -0.35
C LEU A 299 11.52 7.90 0.32
N GLN A 300 12.85 8.05 0.10
CA GLN A 300 13.62 9.13 0.68
C GLN A 300 13.15 10.49 0.16
N GLN A 301 12.83 10.63 -1.12
CA GLN A 301 12.28 11.88 -1.68
C GLN A 301 11.00 12.33 -0.96
N VAL A 302 10.11 11.38 -0.68
CA VAL A 302 8.86 11.65 0.06
C VAL A 302 9.15 11.94 1.54
N THR A 303 10.15 11.27 2.13
CA THR A 303 10.62 11.54 3.49
C THR A 303 11.16 12.97 3.62
N ASP A 304 11.99 13.41 2.67
CA ASP A 304 12.56 14.76 2.67
C ASP A 304 11.46 15.83 2.59
N PHE A 305 10.44 15.60 1.79
CA PHE A 305 9.26 16.44 1.76
C PHE A 305 8.59 16.53 3.15
N PHE A 306 8.30 15.39 3.78
CA PHE A 306 7.64 15.39 5.09
C PHE A 306 8.55 15.94 6.20
N ALA A 307 9.87 15.79 6.09
CA ALA A 307 10.80 16.40 7.02
C ALA A 307 10.66 17.93 7.06
N VAL A 308 10.54 18.54 5.89
CA VAL A 308 10.36 20.00 5.75
C VAL A 308 8.95 20.43 6.18
N VAL A 309 7.91 19.86 5.54
CA VAL A 309 6.52 20.29 5.74
C VAL A 309 6.00 19.92 7.13
N GLY A 310 6.44 18.78 7.65
CA GLY A 310 6.07 18.30 8.98
C GLY A 310 6.96 18.79 10.10
N ASN A 311 7.95 19.64 9.80
CA ASN A 311 8.94 20.15 10.73
C ASN A 311 9.56 19.06 11.61
N ILE A 312 10.01 17.95 10.98
CA ILE A 312 10.61 16.80 11.68
C ILE A 312 12.08 17.13 11.94
N ALA A 313 12.42 17.37 13.20
CA ALA A 313 13.76 17.80 13.57
C ALA A 313 14.86 16.77 13.21
N ASN A 314 14.58 15.48 13.40
CA ASN A 314 15.53 14.39 13.14
C ASN A 314 14.81 13.28 12.37
N PRO A 315 14.57 13.44 11.06
CA PRO A 315 13.84 12.46 10.28
C PRO A 315 14.66 11.16 10.14
N ILE A 316 14.01 10.03 10.41
CA ILE A 316 14.59 8.71 10.14
C ILE A 316 14.63 8.51 8.64
N PRO A 317 15.81 8.22 8.04
CA PRO A 317 15.93 8.04 6.59
C PRO A 317 15.23 6.75 6.13
N ALA A 318 14.83 6.73 4.85
CA ALA A 318 14.14 5.59 4.26
C ALA A 318 14.92 4.27 4.38
N SER A 319 16.24 4.31 4.31
CA SER A 319 17.12 3.16 4.51
C SER A 319 17.06 2.52 5.91
N GLN A 320 16.51 3.23 6.89
CA GLN A 320 16.37 2.72 8.26
C GLN A 320 14.95 2.25 8.60
N TYR A 321 13.92 2.83 7.98
CA TYR A 321 12.54 2.43 8.25
C TYR A 321 11.97 1.45 7.22
N PHE A 322 12.55 1.36 6.02
CA PHE A 322 12.14 0.42 4.99
C PHE A 322 13.01 -0.85 5.05
N ASP A 323 12.36 -2.01 5.20
CA ASP A 323 13.02 -3.31 5.22
C ASP A 323 12.70 -4.12 3.94
N PRO A 324 13.53 -4.01 2.88
CA PRO A 324 13.34 -4.77 1.66
C PRO A 324 13.59 -6.27 1.84
N SER A 325 14.26 -6.70 2.93
CA SER A 325 14.61 -8.10 3.15
C SER A 325 13.38 -9.00 3.32
N ILE A 326 12.27 -8.45 3.82
CA ILE A 326 11.00 -9.17 3.94
C ILE A 326 10.50 -9.62 2.56
N TYR A 327 10.51 -8.70 1.57
CA TYR A 327 10.12 -9.02 0.20
C TYR A 327 11.10 -10.02 -0.44
N MET A 328 12.39 -9.79 -0.25
CA MET A 328 13.44 -10.65 -0.82
C MET A 328 13.34 -12.08 -0.28
N ASP A 329 13.02 -12.26 1.00
CA ASP A 329 12.82 -13.57 1.62
C ASP A 329 11.50 -14.23 1.19
N ALA A 330 10.43 -13.46 1.06
CA ALA A 330 9.13 -13.97 0.63
C ALA A 330 9.14 -14.51 -0.81
N THR A 331 9.98 -13.94 -1.67
CA THR A 331 10.03 -14.21 -3.11
C THR A 331 11.31 -14.95 -3.55
N LYS A 332 12.05 -15.55 -2.61
CA LYS A 332 13.13 -16.50 -2.94
C LYS A 332 12.53 -17.67 -3.72
N ALA A 333 13.14 -17.99 -4.88
CA ALA A 333 12.84 -19.18 -5.65
C ALA A 333 13.23 -20.44 -4.86
#